data_b850989e93670885836f9c668d515861
#
_entry.id   b850989e93670885836f9c668d515861
#
_cell.length_a   1.000
_cell.length_b   1.000
_cell.length_c   1.000
_cell.angle_alpha   90.00
_cell.angle_beta   90.00
_cell.angle_gamma   90.00
#
_symmetry.space_group_name_H-M   'P 1'
#
loop_
_entity.id
_entity.type
_entity.pdbx_description
1 polymer ?
#
loop_
_entity_poly.entity_id
_entity_poly.type
_entity_poly.pdbx_seq_one_letter_code
_entity_poly.pdbx_strand_id
1 'polypeptide(L)'
;MPSMLITVKISKGFETWTKMAKSLEKEAGEEGAKVIWAAANPDETSIYVMMDVPNPEFMQTFGLREDVKKAREEAGADASTTTVITPIGDYWLG
;
A
#
# COMPACT_ATOMS: atom_id res chain seq x y z
N MET A 1 -11.04 1.01 -13.54
CA MET A 1 -10.60 1.54 -12.23
C MET A 1 -9.14 1.95 -12.35
N PRO A 2 -8.78 3.10 -11.79
CA PRO A 2 -7.37 3.50 -11.84
C PRO A 2 -6.51 2.58 -11.00
N SER A 3 -5.28 2.39 -11.44
CA SER A 3 -4.28 1.65 -10.68
C SER A 3 -3.25 2.63 -10.15
N MET A 4 -2.59 2.26 -9.07
CA MET A 4 -1.51 3.06 -8.52
C MET A 4 -0.38 2.18 -8.05
N LEU A 5 0.83 2.70 -8.15
CA LEU A 5 2.02 2.08 -7.60
C LEU A 5 2.44 2.89 -6.38
N ILE A 6 2.65 2.21 -5.27
CA ILE A 6 3.02 2.86 -4.01
C ILE A 6 4.35 2.28 -3.55
N THR A 7 5.22 3.13 -3.06
CA THR A 7 6.43 2.70 -2.35
C THR A 7 6.51 3.42 -1.02
N VAL A 8 7.00 2.72 -0.01
CA VAL A 8 7.17 3.29 1.34
C VAL A 8 8.30 2.54 2.05
N LYS A 9 9.05 3.26 2.88
CA LYS A 9 10.11 2.64 3.67
C LYS A 9 9.51 1.88 4.85
N ILE A 10 10.09 0.70 5.14
CA ILE A 10 9.66 -0.13 6.26
C ILE A 10 10.87 -0.48 7.14
N SER A 11 10.62 -0.79 8.40
CA SER A 11 11.68 -1.09 9.38
C SER A 11 11.48 -2.39 10.13
N LYS A 12 10.38 -3.11 9.89
CA LYS A 12 10.05 -4.34 10.63
C LYS A 12 9.90 -5.58 9.75
N GLY A 13 10.37 -5.49 8.50
CA GLY A 13 10.36 -6.59 7.56
C GLY A 13 9.05 -6.71 6.77
N PHE A 14 9.14 -7.45 5.67
CA PHE A 14 8.02 -7.61 4.75
C PHE A 14 6.87 -8.42 5.35
N GLU A 15 7.19 -9.45 6.12
CA GLU A 15 6.15 -10.28 6.74
C GLU A 15 5.26 -9.48 7.69
N THR A 16 5.88 -8.62 8.51
CA THR A 16 5.13 -7.76 9.43
C THR A 16 4.24 -6.81 8.65
N TRP A 17 4.77 -6.22 7.58
CA TRP A 17 4.01 -5.32 6.73
C TRP A 17 2.83 -6.04 6.07
N THR A 18 3.04 -7.26 5.53
CA THR A 18 1.96 -8.00 4.88
C THR A 18 0.84 -8.39 5.84
N LYS A 19 1.18 -8.71 7.08
CA LYS A 19 0.15 -9.00 8.08
C LYS A 19 -0.73 -7.79 8.34
N MET A 20 -0.13 -6.61 8.43
CA MET A 20 -0.87 -5.37 8.57
C MET A 20 -1.75 -5.12 7.35
N ALA A 21 -1.19 -5.27 6.14
CA ALA A 21 -1.94 -5.06 4.91
C ALA A 21 -3.14 -5.99 4.82
N LYS A 22 -2.98 -7.26 5.19
CA LYS A 22 -4.08 -8.22 5.20
C LYS A 22 -5.16 -7.83 6.20
N SER A 23 -4.78 -7.23 7.33
CA SER A 23 -5.77 -6.80 8.33
C SER A 23 -6.65 -5.67 7.82
N LEU A 24 -6.19 -4.91 6.83
CA LEU A 24 -6.94 -3.80 6.24
C LEU A 24 -7.63 -4.19 4.93
N GLU A 25 -7.37 -5.40 4.42
CA GLU A 25 -7.81 -5.82 3.09
C GLU A 25 -9.33 -5.79 2.95
N LYS A 26 -10.05 -6.27 3.95
CA LYS A 26 -11.51 -6.31 3.92
C LYS A 26 -12.09 -4.91 3.82
N GLU A 27 -11.63 -4.01 4.67
CA GLU A 27 -12.13 -2.64 4.70
C GLU A 27 -11.79 -1.88 3.42
N ALA A 28 -10.56 -2.03 2.93
CA ALA A 28 -10.16 -1.43 1.67
C ALA A 28 -10.99 -1.99 0.52
N GLY A 29 -11.28 -3.29 0.53
CA GLY A 29 -12.12 -3.93 -0.48
C GLY A 29 -13.54 -3.41 -0.49
N GLU A 30 -14.08 -3.08 0.68
CA GLU A 30 -15.41 -2.48 0.78
C GLU A 30 -15.45 -1.10 0.13
N GLU A 31 -14.33 -0.41 0.06
CA GLU A 31 -14.21 0.88 -0.62
C GLU A 31 -13.82 0.74 -2.08
N GLY A 32 -13.64 -0.49 -2.57
CA GLY A 32 -13.35 -0.74 -3.98
C GLY A 32 -11.87 -0.87 -4.31
N ALA A 33 -11.01 -1.01 -3.31
CA ALA A 33 -9.57 -1.14 -3.54
C ALA A 33 -9.14 -2.61 -3.50
N LYS A 34 -8.12 -2.94 -4.29
CA LYS A 34 -7.60 -4.30 -4.37
C LYS A 34 -6.10 -4.26 -4.60
N VAL A 35 -5.33 -4.98 -3.79
CA VAL A 35 -3.91 -5.17 -4.03
C VAL A 35 -3.74 -6.22 -5.14
N ILE A 36 -2.98 -5.87 -6.18
CA ILE A 36 -2.69 -6.76 -7.29
C ILE A 36 -1.46 -7.59 -6.96
N TRP A 37 -0.40 -6.92 -6.49
CA TRP A 37 0.80 -7.58 -5.99
C TRP A 37 1.55 -6.62 -5.06
N ALA A 38 2.42 -7.18 -4.24
CA ALA A 38 3.31 -6.42 -3.38
C ALA A 38 4.64 -7.14 -3.30
N ALA A 39 5.70 -6.38 -3.12
CA ALA A 39 7.05 -6.93 -3.01
C ALA A 39 7.90 -6.04 -2.10
N ALA A 40 8.97 -6.60 -1.58
CA ALA A 40 9.97 -5.85 -0.85
C ALA A 40 11.30 -5.91 -1.62
N ASN A 41 12.15 -4.92 -1.39
CA ASN A 41 13.52 -5.00 -1.88
C ASN A 41 14.29 -6.09 -1.09
N PRO A 42 15.47 -6.53 -1.56
CA PRO A 42 16.19 -7.63 -0.88
C PRO A 42 16.48 -7.38 0.59
N ASP A 43 16.73 -6.14 0.97
CA ASP A 43 17.02 -5.78 2.37
C ASP A 43 15.77 -5.63 3.22
N GLU A 44 14.59 -5.68 2.60
CA GLU A 44 13.30 -5.45 3.26
C GLU A 44 13.24 -4.09 3.97
N THR A 45 13.81 -3.07 3.33
CA THR A 45 13.78 -1.70 3.82
C THR A 45 12.74 -0.84 3.11
N SER A 46 12.17 -1.36 2.02
CA SER A 46 11.11 -0.69 1.26
C SER A 46 10.15 -1.72 0.71
N ILE A 47 8.90 -1.31 0.54
CA ILE A 47 7.91 -2.15 -0.14
C ILE A 47 7.39 -1.42 -1.39
N TYR A 48 6.90 -2.22 -2.32
CA TYR A 48 6.30 -1.76 -3.56
C TYR A 48 4.96 -2.44 -3.70
N VAL A 49 3.90 -1.67 -3.90
CA VAL A 49 2.54 -2.19 -3.97
C VAL A 49 1.87 -1.68 -5.24
N MET A 50 1.38 -2.61 -6.05
CA MET A 50 0.51 -2.27 -7.17
C MET A 50 -0.92 -2.58 -6.75
N MET A 51 -1.82 -1.60 -6.87
CA MET A 51 -3.20 -1.81 -6.48
C MET A 51 -4.18 -1.08 -7.38
N ASP A 52 -5.38 -1.63 -7.51
CA ASP A 52 -6.51 -0.93 -8.11
C ASP A 52 -7.23 -0.18 -7.01
N VAL A 53 -7.61 1.05 -7.32
CA VAL A 53 -8.26 1.94 -6.34
C VAL A 53 -9.51 2.57 -6.95
N PRO A 54 -10.50 2.96 -6.12
CA PRO A 54 -11.73 3.58 -6.64
C PRO A 54 -11.50 4.98 -7.23
N ASN A 55 -10.48 5.67 -6.77
CA ASN A 55 -10.15 7.02 -7.25
C ASN A 55 -8.69 7.34 -6.94
N PRO A 56 -8.10 8.35 -7.62
CA PRO A 56 -6.68 8.70 -7.40
C PRO A 56 -6.35 9.18 -5.99
N GLU A 57 -7.34 9.66 -5.25
CA GLU A 57 -7.16 10.19 -3.90
C GLU A 57 -7.23 9.12 -2.81
N PHE A 58 -7.38 7.85 -3.19
CA PHE A 58 -7.58 6.76 -2.22
C PHE A 58 -6.54 6.76 -1.10
N MET A 59 -5.26 6.93 -1.43
CA MET A 59 -4.21 6.94 -0.40
C MET A 59 -4.30 8.15 0.51
N GLN A 60 -4.82 9.27 0.00
CA GLN A 60 -4.99 10.48 0.82
C GLN A 60 -6.20 10.35 1.74
N THR A 61 -7.23 9.63 1.32
CA THR A 61 -8.44 9.46 2.12
C THR A 61 -8.35 8.23 3.03
N PHE A 62 -8.06 7.06 2.48
CA PHE A 62 -7.99 5.83 3.24
C PHE A 62 -6.63 5.62 3.91
N GLY A 63 -5.54 5.77 3.15
CA GLY A 63 -4.19 5.47 3.61
C GLY A 63 -3.68 6.43 4.68
N LEU A 64 -4.22 7.64 4.73
CA LEU A 64 -3.87 8.64 5.75
C LEU A 64 -4.94 8.82 6.81
N ARG A 65 -6.01 8.01 6.77
CA ARG A 65 -6.99 7.97 7.84
C ARG A 65 -6.26 7.61 9.13
N GLU A 66 -6.57 8.28 10.22
CA GLU A 66 -5.78 8.21 11.46
C GLU A 66 -5.54 6.77 11.92
N ASP A 67 -6.55 5.93 11.94
CA ASP A 67 -6.43 4.54 12.38
C ASP A 67 -5.60 3.70 11.39
N VAL A 68 -5.74 3.92 10.10
CA VAL A 68 -4.97 3.21 9.06
C VAL A 68 -3.50 3.64 9.11
N LYS A 69 -3.25 4.94 9.23
CA LYS A 69 -1.90 5.47 9.35
C LYS A 69 -1.19 4.89 10.57
N LYS A 70 -1.90 4.83 11.70
CA LYS A 70 -1.35 4.26 12.93
C LYS A 70 -1.00 2.78 12.74
N ALA A 71 -1.88 2.00 12.11
CA ALA A 71 -1.63 0.58 11.84
C ALA A 71 -0.38 0.40 10.96
N ARG A 72 -0.23 1.25 9.94
CA ARG A 72 0.92 1.23 9.06
C ARG A 72 2.20 1.53 9.84
N GLU A 73 2.20 2.55 10.67
CA GLU A 73 3.35 2.95 11.44
C GLU A 73 3.73 1.88 12.48
N GLU A 74 2.76 1.27 13.11
CA GLU A 74 3.00 0.17 14.06
C GLU A 74 3.61 -1.05 13.36
N ALA A 75 3.32 -1.24 12.08
CA ALA A 75 3.92 -2.32 11.27
C ALA A 75 5.28 -1.94 10.71
N GLY A 76 5.80 -0.77 11.04
CA GLY A 76 7.12 -0.32 10.64
C GLY A 76 7.16 0.53 9.38
N ALA A 77 6.01 0.88 8.81
CA ALA A 77 5.97 1.74 7.62
C ALA A 77 6.16 3.20 8.05
N ASP A 78 7.08 3.90 7.39
CA ASP A 78 7.26 5.33 7.59
C ASP A 78 6.35 6.07 6.61
N ALA A 79 5.17 6.44 7.07
CA ALA A 79 4.16 7.08 6.22
C ALA A 79 4.66 8.33 5.52
N SER A 80 5.61 9.06 6.13
CA SER A 80 6.17 10.27 5.54
C SER A 80 6.98 10.00 4.28
N THR A 81 7.42 8.75 4.06
CA THR A 81 8.20 8.36 2.89
C THR A 81 7.32 7.76 1.78
N THR A 82 6.01 7.73 1.97
CA THR A 82 5.10 7.19 0.98
C THR A 82 5.17 7.98 -0.31
N THR A 83 5.45 7.28 -1.42
CA THR A 83 5.42 7.86 -2.76
C THR A 83 4.33 7.13 -3.54
N VAL A 84 3.45 7.89 -4.17
CA VAL A 84 2.34 7.35 -4.95
C VAL A 84 2.50 7.76 -6.39
N ILE A 85 2.48 6.77 -7.29
CA ILE A 85 2.51 7.01 -8.73
C ILE A 85 1.13 6.63 -9.26
N THR A 86 0.39 7.60 -9.76
CA THR A 86 -0.97 7.39 -10.24
C THR A 86 -1.31 8.45 -11.29
N PRO A 87 -2.13 8.13 -12.32
CA PRO A 87 -2.62 6.79 -12.63
C PRO A 87 -1.53 5.92 -13.27
N ILE A 88 -1.66 4.61 -13.10
CA ILE A 88 -0.85 3.63 -13.80
C ILE A 88 -1.70 3.09 -14.95
N GLY A 89 -1.12 3.00 -16.14
CA GLY A 89 -1.79 2.40 -17.29
C GLY A 89 -1.65 0.88 -17.29
N ASP A 90 -1.44 0.32 -18.47
CA ASP A 90 -1.26 -1.13 -18.60
C ASP A 90 0.00 -1.61 -17.87
N TYR A 91 -0.08 -2.80 -17.35
CA TYR A 91 1.06 -3.47 -16.72
C TYR A 91 1.04 -4.95 -17.07
N TRP A 92 2.18 -5.59 -16.91
CA TRP A 92 2.36 -7.00 -17.26
C TRP A 92 2.84 -7.77 -16.03
N LEU A 93 2.16 -8.88 -15.75
CA LEU A 93 2.50 -9.70 -14.57
C LEU A 93 3.42 -10.88 -14.91
N GLY A 94 3.83 -10.98 -16.16
CA GLY A 94 4.77 -12.01 -16.58
C GLY A 94 4.14 -13.21 -17.27
#